data_0f8fe956a214885ffda7690157c9da4b
#
_entry.id   0f8fe956a214885ffda7690157c9da4b
#
_cell.length_a   1.000
_cell.length_b   1.000
_cell.length_c   1.000
_cell.angle_alpha   90.00
_cell.angle_beta   90.00
_cell.angle_gamma   90.00
#
_symmetry.space_group_name_H-M   'P 1'
#
loop_
_entity.id
_entity.type
_entity.pdbx_description
1 polymer ?
#
loop_
_entity_poly.entity_id
_entity_poly.type
_entity_poly.pdbx_seq_one_letter_code
_entity_poly.pdbx_strand_id
1 'polypeptide(L)'
;MRQLATEIDHFLNEVILKAENQHEILIGHCTSNVALTNTQEHILMLLSEESLTNSELARRLNVSQAAITKAIKSLIKEGMLETSKDPKDARVIFYQLTDLARRIAREHHHHHEHTLSTYERVVTQFTPNEQKIIQRFLTALVGEIK
;
A
#
# COMPACT_ATOMS: atom_id res chain seq x y z
N MET A 1 29.12 -14.58 -3.69
CA MET A 1 28.05 -14.03 -4.55
C MET A 1 26.80 -14.90 -4.57
N ARG A 2 26.92 -16.19 -4.86
CA ARG A 2 25.76 -17.07 -4.92
C ARG A 2 25.05 -17.26 -3.56
N GLN A 3 25.79 -17.22 -2.47
CA GLN A 3 25.22 -17.31 -1.12
C GLN A 3 24.28 -16.14 -0.83
N LEU A 4 24.71 -14.89 -1.09
CA LEU A 4 23.86 -13.72 -0.88
C LEU A 4 22.62 -13.74 -1.78
N ALA A 5 22.75 -14.17 -3.04
CA ALA A 5 21.60 -14.34 -3.93
C ALA A 5 20.59 -15.35 -3.38
N THR A 6 21.06 -16.43 -2.78
CA THR A 6 20.20 -17.43 -2.13
C THR A 6 19.51 -16.85 -0.89
N GLU A 7 20.21 -16.04 -0.11
CA GLU A 7 19.61 -15.36 1.06
C GLU A 7 18.52 -14.38 0.65
N ILE A 8 18.71 -13.64 -0.45
CA ILE A 8 17.70 -12.76 -1.02
C ILE A 8 16.46 -13.56 -1.46
N ASP A 9 16.66 -14.70 -2.16
CA ASP A 9 15.56 -15.56 -2.59
C ASP A 9 14.76 -16.09 -1.39
N HIS A 10 15.42 -16.57 -0.37
CA HIS A 10 14.77 -17.02 0.87
C HIS A 10 14.00 -15.90 1.55
N PHE A 11 14.59 -14.73 1.68
CA PHE A 11 13.95 -13.57 2.29
C PHE A 11 12.66 -13.18 1.54
N LEU A 12 12.72 -13.07 0.21
CA LEU A 12 11.56 -12.72 -0.61
C LEU A 12 10.45 -13.77 -0.50
N ASN A 13 10.81 -15.06 -0.50
CA ASN A 13 9.83 -16.13 -0.32
C ASN A 13 9.16 -16.08 1.06
N GLU A 14 9.91 -15.81 2.13
CA GLU A 14 9.33 -15.62 3.46
C GLU A 14 8.38 -14.42 3.51
N VAL A 15 8.75 -13.31 2.87
CA VAL A 15 7.90 -12.13 2.77
C VAL A 15 6.59 -12.45 2.05
N ILE A 16 6.67 -13.14 0.91
CA ILE A 16 5.50 -13.53 0.13
C ILE A 16 4.56 -14.44 0.94
N LEU A 17 5.10 -15.46 1.60
CA LEU A 17 4.31 -16.39 2.42
C LEU A 17 3.62 -15.69 3.58
N LYS A 18 4.30 -14.78 4.24
CA LYS A 18 3.70 -13.99 5.33
C LYS A 18 2.64 -13.02 4.82
N ALA A 19 2.88 -12.37 3.66
CA ALA A 19 1.95 -11.42 3.07
C ALA A 19 0.63 -12.05 2.61
N GLU A 20 0.62 -13.33 2.26
CA GLU A 20 -0.61 -14.06 1.91
C GLU A 20 -1.65 -14.05 3.03
N ASN A 21 -1.21 -13.96 4.29
CA ASN A 21 -2.07 -14.05 5.46
C ASN A 21 -2.12 -12.77 6.31
N GLN A 22 -1.40 -11.72 5.92
CA GLN A 22 -1.27 -10.50 6.70
C GLN A 22 -1.27 -9.26 5.81
N HIS A 23 -1.97 -8.21 6.24
CA HIS A 23 -1.93 -6.90 5.57
C HIS A 23 -0.64 -6.13 5.86
N GLU A 24 -0.12 -6.27 7.07
CA GLU A 24 1.17 -5.73 7.49
C GLU A 24 2.09 -6.88 7.93
N ILE A 25 3.26 -6.96 7.31
CA ILE A 25 4.19 -8.09 7.52
C ILE A 25 4.77 -8.13 8.94
N LEU A 26 5.03 -6.96 9.53
CA LEU A 26 5.71 -6.87 10.83
C LEU A 26 4.77 -6.77 12.01
N ILE A 27 3.56 -6.28 11.82
CA ILE A 27 2.64 -5.94 12.93
C ILE A 27 1.42 -6.84 12.97
N GLY A 28 1.21 -7.68 11.95
CA GLY A 28 0.03 -8.53 11.86
C GLY A 28 -1.17 -7.79 11.27
N HIS A 29 -2.35 -8.23 11.66
CA HIS A 29 -3.60 -7.72 11.09
C HIS A 29 -4.07 -6.41 11.72
N CYS A 30 -4.73 -5.56 10.91
CA CYS A 30 -5.56 -4.50 11.45
C CYS A 30 -6.70 -5.10 12.28
N THR A 31 -7.07 -4.41 13.36
CA THR A 31 -8.14 -4.87 14.25
C THR A 31 -9.54 -4.65 13.68
N SER A 32 -9.66 -3.96 12.54
CA SER A 32 -10.94 -3.81 11.84
C SER A 32 -11.45 -5.17 11.36
N ASN A 33 -12.74 -5.44 11.58
CA ASN A 33 -13.39 -6.69 11.16
C ASN A 33 -13.67 -6.77 9.65
N VAL A 34 -13.14 -5.83 8.88
CA VAL A 34 -13.37 -5.74 7.43
C VAL A 34 -12.20 -6.35 6.68
N ALA A 35 -12.49 -7.38 5.88
CA ALA A 35 -11.50 -8.01 5.02
C ALA A 35 -11.30 -7.16 3.76
N LEU A 36 -10.22 -6.40 3.71
CA LEU A 36 -9.81 -5.62 2.55
C LEU A 36 -8.58 -6.22 1.89
N THR A 37 -8.49 -6.10 0.57
CA THR A 37 -7.25 -6.39 -0.16
C THR A 37 -6.23 -5.27 0.05
N ASN A 38 -4.95 -5.55 -0.19
CA ASN A 38 -3.90 -4.53 -0.12
C ASN A 38 -4.21 -3.34 -1.05
N THR A 39 -4.69 -3.60 -2.25
CA THR A 39 -5.07 -2.54 -3.20
C THR A 39 -6.17 -1.67 -2.63
N GLN A 40 -7.20 -2.25 -2.04
CA GLN A 40 -8.30 -1.51 -1.43
C GLN A 40 -7.84 -0.64 -0.25
N GLU A 41 -6.98 -1.18 0.62
CA GLU A 41 -6.41 -0.41 1.73
C GLU A 41 -5.58 0.78 1.25
N HIS A 42 -4.74 0.58 0.24
CA HIS A 42 -3.95 1.67 -0.34
C HIS A 42 -4.80 2.73 -1.03
N ILE A 43 -5.89 2.32 -1.69
CA ILE A 43 -6.87 3.27 -2.26
C ILE A 43 -7.46 4.13 -1.15
N LEU A 44 -7.92 3.54 -0.07
CA LEU A 44 -8.50 4.29 1.05
C LEU A 44 -7.49 5.26 1.67
N MET A 45 -6.24 4.84 1.83
CA MET A 45 -5.18 5.71 2.34
C MET A 45 -4.95 6.92 1.44
N LEU A 46 -4.79 6.70 0.14
CA LEU A 46 -4.57 7.79 -0.81
C LEU A 46 -5.76 8.76 -0.86
N LEU A 47 -6.98 8.23 -0.90
CA LEU A 47 -8.18 9.04 -0.94
C LEU A 47 -8.47 9.77 0.39
N SER A 48 -7.89 9.32 1.50
CA SER A 48 -7.98 10.05 2.78
C SER A 48 -7.16 11.34 2.77
N GLU A 49 -6.15 11.41 1.91
CA GLU A 49 -5.21 12.54 1.83
C GLU A 49 -5.46 13.43 0.61
N GLU A 50 -5.85 12.85 -0.51
CA GLU A 50 -5.97 13.53 -1.81
C GLU A 50 -7.24 13.12 -2.54
N SER A 51 -7.76 14.02 -3.38
CA SER A 51 -8.82 13.70 -4.35
C SER A 51 -8.18 13.16 -5.62
N LEU A 52 -8.40 11.91 -5.94
CA LEU A 52 -7.79 11.22 -7.08
C LEU A 52 -8.85 10.56 -7.97
N THR A 53 -8.58 10.55 -9.27
CA THR A 53 -9.36 9.82 -10.26
C THR A 53 -8.87 8.36 -10.37
N ASN A 54 -9.63 7.52 -11.09
CA ASN A 54 -9.22 6.13 -11.35
C ASN A 54 -7.84 6.06 -12.03
N SER A 55 -7.59 6.92 -13.02
CA SER A 55 -6.32 6.95 -13.74
C SER A 55 -5.16 7.32 -12.83
N GLU A 56 -5.36 8.30 -11.97
CA GLU A 56 -4.35 8.74 -11.00
C GLU A 56 -4.06 7.64 -9.97
N LEU A 57 -5.08 6.97 -9.44
CA LEU A 57 -4.93 5.85 -8.53
C LEU A 57 -4.17 4.70 -9.18
N ALA A 58 -4.51 4.34 -10.43
CA ALA A 58 -3.84 3.27 -11.17
C ALA A 58 -2.35 3.58 -11.35
N ARG A 59 -2.01 4.81 -11.69
CA ARG A 59 -0.63 5.26 -11.83
C ARG A 59 0.11 5.24 -10.49
N ARG A 60 -0.49 5.77 -9.43
CA ARG A 60 0.12 5.87 -8.10
C ARG A 60 0.40 4.50 -7.49
N LEU A 61 -0.49 3.54 -7.69
CA LEU A 61 -0.37 2.18 -7.16
C LEU A 61 0.31 1.20 -8.11
N ASN A 62 0.63 1.66 -9.32
CA ASN A 62 1.24 0.83 -10.36
C ASN A 62 0.44 -0.45 -10.65
N VAL A 63 -0.85 -0.29 -10.80
CA VAL A 63 -1.80 -1.35 -11.18
C VAL A 63 -2.65 -0.91 -12.37
N SER A 64 -3.36 -1.85 -13.00
CA SER A 64 -4.23 -1.52 -14.13
C SER A 64 -5.45 -0.70 -13.71
N GLN A 65 -6.00 0.09 -14.64
CA GLN A 65 -7.26 0.79 -14.38
C GLN A 65 -8.42 -0.18 -14.14
N ALA A 66 -8.40 -1.35 -14.78
CA ALA A 66 -9.39 -2.39 -14.53
C ALA A 66 -9.35 -2.90 -13.08
N ALA A 67 -8.16 -3.08 -12.52
CA ALA A 67 -7.98 -3.46 -11.11
C ALA A 67 -8.51 -2.37 -10.16
N ILE A 68 -8.23 -1.10 -10.43
CA ILE A 68 -8.77 0.03 -9.67
C ILE A 68 -10.30 0.07 -9.76
N THR A 69 -10.86 -0.04 -10.94
CA THR A 69 -12.33 -0.01 -11.14
C THR A 69 -13.00 -1.12 -10.35
N LYS A 70 -12.45 -2.33 -10.37
CA LYS A 70 -12.95 -3.47 -9.60
C LYS A 70 -12.87 -3.21 -8.09
N ALA A 71 -11.75 -2.73 -7.61
CA ALA A 71 -11.54 -2.43 -6.20
C ALA A 71 -12.50 -1.33 -5.70
N ILE A 72 -12.68 -0.27 -6.48
CA ILE A 72 -13.59 0.83 -6.14
C ILE A 72 -15.05 0.38 -6.11
N LYS A 73 -15.49 -0.40 -7.10
CA LYS A 73 -16.86 -0.96 -7.10
C LYS A 73 -17.14 -1.77 -5.83
N SER A 74 -16.17 -2.58 -5.42
CA SER A 74 -16.27 -3.34 -4.18
C SER A 74 -16.34 -2.44 -2.95
N LEU A 75 -15.50 -1.39 -2.88
CA LEU A 75 -15.50 -0.43 -1.77
C LEU A 75 -16.80 0.36 -1.68
N ILE A 76 -17.39 0.73 -2.79
CA ILE A 76 -18.71 1.40 -2.83
C ILE A 76 -19.78 0.46 -2.33
N LYS A 77 -19.78 -0.79 -2.79
CA LYS A 77 -20.73 -1.82 -2.36
C LYS A 77 -20.66 -2.07 -0.85
N GLU A 78 -19.45 -2.08 -0.29
CA GLU A 78 -19.23 -2.26 1.15
C GLU A 78 -19.48 -0.99 1.99
N GLY A 79 -19.93 0.09 1.37
CA GLY A 79 -20.24 1.34 2.06
C GLY A 79 -19.04 2.13 2.52
N MET A 80 -17.90 1.98 1.87
CA MET A 80 -16.64 2.65 2.22
C MET A 80 -16.34 3.88 1.37
N LEU A 81 -16.87 3.94 0.17
CA LEU A 81 -16.70 5.07 -0.74
C LEU A 81 -18.03 5.57 -1.25
N GLU A 82 -18.11 6.88 -1.46
CA GLU A 82 -19.17 7.58 -2.15
C GLU A 82 -18.61 8.30 -3.36
N THR A 83 -19.37 8.37 -4.44
CA THR A 83 -18.96 9.08 -5.64
C THR A 83 -19.29 10.56 -5.52
N SER A 84 -18.40 11.38 -6.09
CA SER A 84 -18.59 12.82 -6.23
C SER A 84 -18.18 13.23 -7.63
N LYS A 85 -18.99 14.07 -8.29
CA LYS A 85 -18.67 14.61 -9.61
C LYS A 85 -17.90 15.92 -9.48
N ASP A 86 -16.96 16.15 -10.39
CA ASP A 86 -16.27 17.44 -10.49
C ASP A 86 -17.30 18.51 -10.85
N PRO A 87 -17.40 19.63 -10.10
CA PRO A 87 -18.29 20.73 -10.43
C PRO A 87 -18.01 21.36 -11.80
N LYS A 88 -16.79 21.25 -12.31
CA LYS A 88 -16.35 21.82 -13.58
C LYS A 88 -16.51 20.87 -14.76
N ASP A 89 -16.44 19.55 -14.55
CA ASP A 89 -16.58 18.53 -15.57
C ASP A 89 -17.28 17.30 -15.03
N ALA A 90 -18.56 17.11 -15.37
CA ALA A 90 -19.37 15.98 -14.92
C ALA A 90 -18.86 14.61 -15.37
N ARG A 91 -17.90 14.57 -16.32
CA ARG A 91 -17.27 13.32 -16.77
C ARG A 91 -16.18 12.85 -15.81
N VAL A 92 -15.67 13.75 -14.95
CA VAL A 92 -14.65 13.45 -13.95
C VAL A 92 -15.33 13.05 -12.66
N ILE A 93 -15.01 11.85 -12.18
CA ILE A 93 -15.56 11.30 -10.94
C ILE A 93 -14.45 11.23 -9.90
N PHE A 94 -14.72 11.81 -8.74
CA PHE A 94 -13.93 11.67 -7.53
C PHE A 94 -14.65 10.80 -6.52
N TYR A 95 -13.94 10.38 -5.50
CA TYR A 95 -14.44 9.52 -4.45
C TYR A 95 -14.19 10.16 -3.09
N GLN A 96 -15.17 10.00 -2.20
CA GLN A 96 -15.06 10.42 -0.81
C GLN A 96 -15.20 9.22 0.11
N LEU A 97 -14.40 9.19 1.16
CA LEU A 97 -14.51 8.17 2.19
C LEU A 97 -15.76 8.40 3.05
N THR A 98 -16.47 7.32 3.34
CA THR A 98 -17.51 7.33 4.38
C THR A 98 -16.85 7.40 5.77
N ASP A 99 -17.64 7.62 6.82
CA ASP A 99 -17.11 7.62 8.18
C ASP A 99 -16.51 6.27 8.57
N LEU A 100 -17.10 5.17 8.10
CA LEU A 100 -16.54 3.83 8.28
C LEU A 100 -15.14 3.74 7.67
N ALA A 101 -14.99 4.17 6.42
CA ALA A 101 -13.72 4.12 5.70
C ALA A 101 -12.67 5.04 6.32
N ARG A 102 -13.06 6.20 6.85
CA ARG A 102 -12.14 7.09 7.56
C ARG A 102 -11.54 6.45 8.80
N ARG A 103 -12.34 5.71 9.55
CA ARG A 103 -11.84 4.98 10.73
C ARG A 103 -10.84 3.90 10.34
N ILE A 104 -11.13 3.15 9.28
CA ILE A 104 -10.25 2.11 8.75
C ILE A 104 -8.95 2.73 8.23
N ALA A 105 -9.01 3.83 7.48
CA ALA A 105 -7.85 4.52 6.96
C ALA A 105 -6.95 5.05 8.10
N ARG A 106 -7.52 5.59 9.17
CA ARG A 106 -6.76 6.04 10.35
C ARG A 106 -6.06 4.88 11.05
N GLU A 107 -6.74 3.75 11.22
CA GLU A 107 -6.15 2.54 11.81
C GLU A 107 -4.99 2.04 10.96
N HIS A 108 -5.19 1.96 9.65
CA HIS A 108 -4.15 1.54 8.70
C HIS A 108 -2.95 2.50 8.72
N HIS A 109 -3.20 3.81 8.76
CA HIS A 109 -2.14 4.82 8.86
C HIS A 109 -1.32 4.64 10.15
N HIS A 110 -1.97 4.40 11.27
CA HIS A 110 -1.29 4.14 12.54
C HIS A 110 -0.38 2.90 12.46
N HIS A 111 -0.87 1.81 11.89
CA HIS A 111 -0.07 0.60 11.68
C HIS A 111 1.10 0.84 10.73
N HIS A 112 0.89 1.60 9.66
CA HIS A 112 1.93 1.96 8.70
C HIS A 112 3.05 2.78 9.35
N GLU A 113 2.72 3.78 10.16
CA GLU A 113 3.70 4.56 10.93
C GLU A 113 4.52 3.68 11.87
N HIS A 114 3.87 2.74 12.53
CA HIS A 114 4.56 1.78 13.39
C HIS A 114 5.52 0.89 12.58
N THR A 115 5.11 0.44 11.41
CA THR A 115 5.96 -0.34 10.49
C THR A 115 7.18 0.47 10.06
N LEU A 116 7.00 1.71 9.65
CA LEU A 116 8.11 2.60 9.27
C LEU A 116 9.09 2.82 10.43
N SER A 117 8.59 3.05 11.63
CA SER A 117 9.42 3.17 12.84
C SER A 117 10.26 1.91 13.08
N THR A 118 9.71 0.74 12.80
CA THR A 118 10.44 -0.52 12.91
C THR A 118 11.55 -0.61 11.87
N TYR A 119 11.27 -0.22 10.63
CA TYR A 119 12.30 -0.18 9.59
C TYR A 119 13.41 0.82 9.93
N GLU A 120 13.06 2.01 10.41
CA GLU A 120 14.03 3.02 10.85
C GLU A 120 14.95 2.44 11.94
N ARG A 121 14.40 1.75 12.92
CA ARG A 121 15.17 1.11 13.99
C ARG A 121 16.14 0.06 13.44
N VAL A 122 15.76 -0.69 12.41
CA VAL A 122 16.66 -1.64 11.73
C VAL A 122 17.76 -0.88 10.99
N VAL A 123 17.39 0.15 10.24
CA VAL A 123 18.31 0.95 9.43
C VAL A 123 19.36 1.68 10.29
N THR A 124 19.01 2.10 11.50
CA THR A 124 19.96 2.76 12.42
C THR A 124 21.10 1.86 12.88
N GLN A 125 21.02 0.55 12.66
CA GLN A 125 22.12 -0.38 12.93
C GLN A 125 23.25 -0.29 11.88
N PHE A 126 23.03 0.43 10.79
CA PHE A 126 23.95 0.58 9.68
C PHE A 126 24.50 2.00 9.61
N THR A 127 25.77 2.15 9.26
CA THR A 127 26.37 3.46 9.06
C THR A 127 25.74 4.20 7.87
N PRO A 128 25.88 5.54 7.78
CA PRO A 128 25.35 6.30 6.64
C PRO A 128 25.84 5.79 5.28
N ASN A 129 27.09 5.35 5.19
CA ASN A 129 27.65 4.79 3.95
C ASN A 129 27.01 3.44 3.61
N GLU A 130 26.80 2.59 4.61
CA GLU A 130 26.11 1.30 4.43
C GLU A 130 24.67 1.50 4.03
N GLN A 131 23.99 2.47 4.60
CA GLN A 131 22.61 2.83 4.22
C GLN A 131 22.50 3.23 2.74
N LYS A 132 23.49 3.96 2.22
CA LYS A 132 23.55 4.30 0.79
C LYS A 132 23.72 3.05 -0.09
N ILE A 133 24.51 2.09 0.37
CA ILE A 133 24.69 0.80 -0.34
C ILE A 133 23.37 0.02 -0.33
N ILE A 134 22.69 -0.05 0.81
CA ILE A 134 21.38 -0.71 0.94
C ILE A 134 20.36 -0.04 0.02
N GLN A 135 20.30 1.28 0.00
CA GLN A 135 19.39 2.02 -0.88
C GLN A 135 19.65 1.70 -2.35
N ARG A 136 20.93 1.69 -2.76
CA ARG A 136 21.33 1.33 -4.12
C ARG A 136 20.95 -0.12 -4.47
N PHE A 137 21.13 -1.04 -3.53
CA PHE A 137 20.74 -2.44 -3.69
C PHE A 137 19.22 -2.57 -3.90
N LEU A 138 18.41 -1.92 -3.06
CA LEU A 138 16.95 -1.95 -3.17
C LEU A 138 16.47 -1.37 -4.50
N THR A 139 17.07 -0.26 -4.94
CA THR A 139 16.76 0.35 -6.24
C THR A 139 17.05 -0.60 -7.40
N ALA A 140 18.20 -1.27 -7.35
CA ALA A 140 18.57 -2.25 -8.38
C ALA A 140 17.62 -3.45 -8.38
N LEU A 141 17.26 -3.97 -7.21
CA LEU A 141 16.36 -5.11 -7.08
C LEU A 141 14.95 -4.79 -7.60
N VAL A 142 14.40 -3.62 -7.25
CA VAL A 142 13.10 -3.15 -7.75
C VAL A 142 13.12 -3.04 -9.28
N GLY A 143 14.23 -2.63 -9.87
CA GLY A 143 14.37 -2.55 -11.33
C GLY A 143 14.26 -3.90 -12.05
N GLU A 144 14.53 -5.01 -11.38
CA GLU A 144 14.39 -6.36 -11.92
C GLU A 144 12.98 -6.94 -11.74
N ILE A 145 12.17 -6.38 -10.86
CA ILE A 145 10.77 -6.80 -10.65
C ILE A 145 9.90 -6.18 -11.74
N LYS A 146 9.34 -7.04 -12.58
CA LYS A 146 8.52 -6.63 -13.75
C LYS A 146 7.04 -6.82 -13.50
#